data_793ee3129436f0638e0cf096792a4a50
#
_entry.id   793ee3129436f0638e0cf096792a4a50
#
_cell.length_a   1.000
_cell.length_b   1.000
_cell.length_c   1.000
_cell.angle_alpha   90.00
_cell.angle_beta   90.00
_cell.angle_gamma   90.00
#
_symmetry.space_group_name_H-M   'P 1'
#
loop_
_entity.id
_entity.type
_entity.pdbx_description
1 polymer ?
#
loop_
_entity_poly.entity_id
_entity_poly.type
_entity_poly.pdbx_seq_one_letter_code
_entity_poly.pdbx_strand_id
1 'polypeptide(L)'
;SKNVSAPGPGAASYSASKAALNQLMRVLAMEWGNDGIRLNTLHPNAVFDTGIWTDEILEARAKHYKLSVNEYKTNNVLKVEVNSIDVAELAAEMCGSLFAKTTAAQVPVDGGNDRVI
;
A
#
# COMPACT_ATOMS: atom_id res chain seq x y z
N SER A 1 3.91 0.85 0.79
CA SER A 1 3.88 -0.60 1.03
C SER A 1 3.46 -0.91 2.46
N LYS A 2 2.59 -1.89 2.63
CA LYS A 2 2.18 -2.40 3.95
C LYS A 2 3.38 -2.87 4.80
N ASN A 3 4.47 -3.29 4.18
CA ASN A 3 5.68 -3.72 4.91
C ASN A 3 6.36 -2.59 5.73
N VAL A 4 5.90 -1.36 5.62
CA VAL A 4 6.33 -0.26 6.50
C VAL A 4 5.72 -0.42 7.90
N SER A 5 4.43 -0.66 7.99
CA SER A 5 3.68 -0.80 9.24
C SER A 5 3.59 -2.23 9.74
N ALA A 6 3.54 -3.20 8.82
CA ALA A 6 3.36 -4.62 9.13
C ALA A 6 4.35 -5.49 8.32
N PRO A 7 5.63 -5.51 8.68
CA PRO A 7 6.65 -6.28 7.97
C PRO A 7 6.43 -7.79 8.16
N GLY A 8 6.71 -8.55 7.10
CA GLY A 8 6.64 -10.00 7.12
C GLY A 8 8.02 -10.67 7.07
N PRO A 9 8.15 -11.91 7.58
CA PRO A 9 9.40 -12.66 7.50
C PRO A 9 9.78 -12.90 6.02
N GLY A 10 11.10 -12.92 5.75
CA GLY A 10 11.65 -13.08 4.38
C GLY A 10 11.70 -11.80 3.54
N ALA A 11 11.18 -10.67 4.04
CA ALA A 11 11.15 -9.39 3.32
C ALA A 11 12.05 -8.31 3.96
N ALA A 12 13.17 -8.69 4.59
CA ALA A 12 14.00 -7.78 5.39
C ALA A 12 14.51 -6.57 4.58
N SER A 13 15.22 -6.80 3.47
CA SER A 13 15.78 -5.73 2.64
C SER A 13 14.69 -4.86 2.00
N TYR A 14 13.63 -5.48 1.51
CA TYR A 14 12.48 -4.78 0.96
C TYR A 14 11.80 -3.90 2.01
N SER A 15 11.49 -4.44 3.18
CA SER A 15 10.86 -3.70 4.28
C SER A 15 11.73 -2.53 4.74
N ALA A 16 13.04 -2.75 4.89
CA ALA A 16 13.99 -1.70 5.24
C ALA A 16 14.01 -0.57 4.21
N SER A 17 14.04 -0.90 2.91
CA SER A 17 14.01 0.09 1.83
C SER A 17 12.74 0.94 1.82
N LYS A 18 11.58 0.32 2.05
CA LYS A 18 10.29 1.01 2.09
C LYS A 18 10.11 1.85 3.36
N ALA A 19 10.63 1.38 4.50
CA ALA A 19 10.67 2.16 5.73
C ALA A 19 11.56 3.39 5.60
N ALA A 20 12.74 3.25 4.97
CA ALA A 20 13.64 4.38 4.72
C ALA A 20 12.96 5.42 3.80
N LEU A 21 12.34 5.00 2.70
CA LEU A 21 11.60 5.89 1.82
C LEU A 21 10.47 6.61 2.58
N ASN A 22 9.72 5.88 3.39
CA ASN A 22 8.61 6.45 4.16
C ASN A 22 9.11 7.50 5.15
N GLN A 23 10.22 7.25 5.85
CA GLN A 23 10.80 8.22 6.77
C GLN A 23 11.34 9.44 6.04
N LEU A 24 12.00 9.26 4.89
CA LEU A 24 12.44 10.36 4.03
C LEU A 24 11.26 11.26 3.64
N MET A 25 10.15 10.68 3.18
CA MET A 25 8.95 11.43 2.80
C MET A 25 8.39 12.27 3.95
N ARG A 26 8.45 11.76 5.18
CA ARG A 26 7.99 12.50 6.37
C ARG A 26 8.90 13.71 6.68
N VAL A 27 10.21 13.55 6.54
CA VAL A 27 11.17 14.65 6.71
C VAL A 27 10.96 15.71 5.64
N LEU A 28 10.90 15.32 4.37
CA LEU A 28 10.68 16.24 3.25
C LEU A 28 9.34 16.98 3.34
N ALA A 29 8.30 16.35 3.88
CA ALA A 29 7.03 17.04 4.12
C ALA A 29 7.18 18.22 5.11
N MET A 30 8.03 18.10 6.10
CA MET A 30 8.34 19.19 7.05
C MET A 30 9.22 20.27 6.41
N GLU A 31 10.21 19.86 5.62
CA GLU A 31 11.14 20.79 4.98
C GLU A 31 10.47 21.62 3.88
N TRP A 32 9.63 21.00 3.04
CA TRP A 32 9.06 21.62 1.85
C TRP A 32 7.65 22.20 2.06
N GLY A 33 7.09 22.01 3.24
CA GLY A 33 5.75 22.54 3.58
C GLY A 33 5.67 24.07 3.46
N ASN A 34 6.72 24.80 3.80
CA ASN A 34 6.79 26.25 3.67
C ASN A 34 6.79 26.73 2.21
N ASP A 35 7.20 25.86 1.28
CA ASP A 35 7.18 26.14 -0.17
C ASP A 35 5.84 25.75 -0.79
N GLY A 36 4.85 25.37 0.02
CA GLY A 36 3.53 24.93 -0.44
C GLY A 36 3.50 23.53 -1.04
N ILE A 37 4.54 22.74 -0.86
CA ILE A 37 4.64 21.37 -1.37
C ILE A 37 4.05 20.40 -0.34
N ARG A 38 3.09 19.59 -0.79
CA ARG A 38 2.47 18.54 0.00
C ARG A 38 3.07 17.18 -0.39
N LEU A 39 3.42 16.38 0.61
CA LEU A 39 3.92 15.02 0.40
C LEU A 39 3.07 14.06 1.24
N ASN A 40 2.39 13.15 0.56
CA ASN A 40 1.60 12.11 1.19
C ASN A 40 2.04 10.74 0.65
N THR A 41 1.84 9.69 1.41
CA THR A 41 2.29 8.34 1.06
C THR A 41 1.11 7.40 0.95
N LEU A 42 1.05 6.65 -0.15
CA LEU A 42 0.17 5.50 -0.30
C LEU A 42 0.90 4.21 0.11
N HIS A 43 0.20 3.35 0.81
CA HIS A 43 0.66 2.02 1.20
C HIS A 43 -0.20 0.93 0.55
N PRO A 44 0.02 0.62 -0.75
CA PRO A 44 -0.69 -0.46 -1.39
C PRO A 44 -0.27 -1.82 -0.82
N ASN A 45 -1.22 -2.74 -0.80
CA ASN A 45 -0.97 -4.15 -0.51
C ASN A 45 -1.85 -5.03 -1.37
N ALA A 46 -1.30 -6.16 -1.81
CA ALA A 46 -2.05 -7.18 -2.53
C ALA A 46 -2.78 -6.64 -3.78
N VAL A 47 -2.05 -5.87 -4.60
CA VAL A 47 -2.55 -5.34 -5.88
C VAL A 47 -2.34 -6.41 -6.94
N PHE A 48 -3.38 -7.18 -7.22
CA PHE A 48 -3.26 -8.46 -7.90
C PHE A 48 -3.19 -8.38 -9.44
N ASP A 49 -3.54 -7.26 -10.05
CA ASP A 49 -3.46 -7.02 -11.49
C ASP A 49 -2.07 -6.52 -11.96
N THR A 50 -1.07 -6.59 -11.10
CA THR A 50 0.32 -6.22 -11.46
C THR A 50 1.13 -7.44 -11.91
N GLY A 51 2.17 -7.22 -12.73
CA GLY A 51 2.95 -8.27 -13.36
C GLY A 51 3.76 -9.19 -12.42
N ILE A 52 3.78 -8.90 -11.11
CA ILE A 52 4.37 -9.81 -10.11
C ILE A 52 3.44 -10.98 -9.76
N TRP A 53 2.15 -10.87 -10.03
CA TRP A 53 1.14 -11.86 -9.66
C TRP A 53 0.77 -12.72 -10.85
N THR A 54 1.63 -13.70 -11.17
CA THR A 54 1.27 -14.74 -12.14
C THR A 54 0.29 -15.73 -11.54
N ASP A 55 -0.40 -16.49 -12.37
CA ASP A 55 -1.35 -17.52 -11.91
C ASP A 55 -0.66 -18.53 -10.98
N GLU A 56 0.56 -18.95 -11.32
CA GLU A 56 1.34 -19.89 -10.52
C GLU A 56 1.67 -19.31 -9.12
N ILE A 57 2.00 -18.02 -9.05
CA ILE A 57 2.27 -17.35 -7.76
C ILE A 57 0.99 -17.24 -6.93
N LEU A 58 -0.13 -16.89 -7.56
CA LEU A 58 -1.42 -16.78 -6.89
C LEU A 58 -1.87 -18.14 -6.33
N GLU A 59 -1.77 -19.20 -7.13
CA GLU A 59 -2.10 -20.55 -6.69
C GLU A 59 -1.20 -21.03 -5.54
N ALA A 60 0.12 -20.83 -5.67
CA ALA A 60 1.06 -21.22 -4.62
C ALA A 60 0.78 -20.47 -3.31
N ARG A 61 0.47 -19.18 -3.37
CA ARG A 61 0.14 -18.37 -2.19
C ARG A 61 -1.20 -18.78 -1.58
N ALA A 62 -2.23 -18.94 -2.38
CA ALA A 62 -3.55 -19.39 -1.93
C ALA A 62 -3.44 -20.74 -1.22
N LYS A 63 -2.74 -21.70 -1.81
CA LYS A 63 -2.47 -23.01 -1.22
C LYS A 63 -1.72 -22.93 0.11
N HIS A 64 -0.71 -22.06 0.20
CA HIS A 64 0.04 -21.85 1.45
C HIS A 64 -0.87 -21.40 2.60
N TYR A 65 -1.85 -20.55 2.31
CA TYR A 65 -2.82 -20.08 3.30
C TYR A 65 -4.07 -20.98 3.42
N LYS A 66 -4.13 -22.09 2.66
CA LYS A 66 -5.27 -23.02 2.62
C LYS A 66 -6.57 -22.34 2.18
N LEU A 67 -6.46 -21.47 1.20
CA LEU A 67 -7.54 -20.71 0.58
C LEU A 67 -7.63 -21.03 -0.91
N SER A 68 -8.78 -20.82 -1.51
CA SER A 68 -8.88 -20.69 -2.97
C SER A 68 -8.23 -19.37 -3.43
N VAL A 69 -7.92 -19.26 -4.71
CA VAL A 69 -7.35 -18.01 -5.28
C VAL A 69 -8.27 -16.81 -5.03
N ASN A 70 -9.58 -17.00 -5.21
CA ASN A 70 -10.55 -15.93 -4.99
C ASN A 70 -10.61 -15.50 -3.50
N GLU A 71 -10.64 -16.46 -2.58
CA GLU A 71 -10.58 -16.16 -1.14
C GLU A 71 -9.28 -15.47 -0.75
N TYR A 72 -8.15 -15.87 -1.37
CA TYR A 72 -6.86 -15.22 -1.13
C TYR A 72 -6.87 -13.75 -1.59
N LYS A 73 -7.39 -13.48 -2.79
CA LYS A 73 -7.49 -12.13 -3.34
C LYS A 73 -8.40 -11.19 -2.54
N THR A 74 -9.44 -11.75 -1.93
CA THR A 74 -10.42 -10.99 -1.12
C THR A 74 -10.23 -11.17 0.39
N ASN A 75 -9.04 -11.63 0.82
CA ASN A 75 -8.74 -11.86 2.23
C ASN A 75 -8.38 -10.57 2.97
N ASN A 76 -9.33 -9.65 3.00
CA ASN A 76 -9.25 -8.37 3.71
C ASN A 76 -10.59 -8.07 4.39
N VAL A 77 -10.65 -6.99 5.16
CA VAL A 77 -11.85 -6.62 5.93
C VAL A 77 -13.04 -6.31 5.02
N LEU A 78 -12.81 -5.62 3.90
CA LEU A 78 -13.88 -5.25 2.96
C LEU A 78 -14.31 -6.40 2.04
N LYS A 79 -13.55 -7.50 1.99
CA LYS A 79 -13.81 -8.64 1.08
C LYS A 79 -13.81 -8.26 -0.40
N VAL A 80 -12.90 -7.37 -0.78
CA VAL A 80 -12.73 -6.89 -2.15
C VAL A 80 -11.35 -7.23 -2.69
N GLU A 81 -11.24 -7.37 -4.01
CA GLU A 81 -9.95 -7.37 -4.69
C GLU A 81 -9.47 -5.92 -4.86
N VAL A 82 -8.20 -5.67 -4.59
CA VAL A 82 -7.56 -4.36 -4.79
C VAL A 82 -6.79 -4.40 -6.10
N ASN A 83 -7.03 -3.43 -6.96
CA ASN A 83 -6.43 -3.30 -8.29
C ASN A 83 -5.58 -2.03 -8.40
N SER A 84 -4.75 -1.98 -9.44
CA SER A 84 -3.89 -0.82 -9.70
C SER A 84 -4.68 0.47 -9.92
N ILE A 85 -5.90 0.37 -10.47
CA ILE A 85 -6.77 1.52 -10.68
C ILE A 85 -7.24 2.12 -9.34
N ASP A 86 -7.53 1.32 -8.33
CA ASP A 86 -7.92 1.81 -7.00
C ASP A 86 -6.81 2.66 -6.38
N VAL A 87 -5.56 2.22 -6.56
CA VAL A 87 -4.39 2.98 -6.10
C VAL A 87 -4.20 4.27 -6.90
N ALA A 88 -4.39 4.22 -8.22
CA ALA A 88 -4.21 5.36 -9.11
C ALA A 88 -5.28 6.44 -8.89
N GLU A 89 -6.54 6.06 -8.71
CA GLU A 89 -7.63 6.99 -8.41
C GLU A 89 -7.40 7.73 -7.09
N LEU A 90 -7.05 7.01 -6.04
CA LEU A 90 -6.72 7.65 -4.77
C LEU A 90 -5.49 8.57 -4.89
N ALA A 91 -4.46 8.16 -5.64
CA ALA A 91 -3.29 9.02 -5.89
C ALA A 91 -3.69 10.32 -6.61
N ALA A 92 -4.57 10.24 -7.59
CA ALA A 92 -5.08 11.41 -8.30
C ALA A 92 -5.86 12.36 -7.37
N GLU A 93 -6.76 11.82 -6.53
CA GLU A 93 -7.49 12.61 -5.53
C GLU A 93 -6.56 13.29 -4.52
N MET A 94 -5.50 12.61 -4.10
CA MET A 94 -4.51 13.17 -3.18
C MET A 94 -3.72 14.35 -3.79
N CYS A 95 -3.66 14.46 -5.11
CA CYS A 95 -3.12 15.63 -5.80
C CYS A 95 -4.12 16.79 -5.88
N GLY A 96 -5.39 16.52 -5.72
CA GLY A 96 -6.48 17.48 -5.86
C GLY A 96 -6.77 18.33 -4.62
N SER A 97 -7.84 19.11 -4.74
CA SER A 97 -8.28 20.08 -3.72
C SER A 97 -8.78 19.43 -2.43
N LEU A 98 -9.27 18.19 -2.48
CA LEU A 98 -9.70 17.44 -1.29
C LEU A 98 -8.56 17.30 -0.27
N PHE A 99 -7.33 17.14 -0.74
CA PHE A 99 -6.13 17.02 0.10
C PHE A 99 -5.36 18.33 0.26
N ALA A 100 -5.93 19.49 -0.11
CA ALA A 100 -5.22 20.77 -0.07
C ALA A 100 -4.64 21.16 1.29
N LYS A 101 -5.17 20.64 2.37
CA LYS A 101 -4.72 20.87 3.76
C LYS A 101 -4.10 19.63 4.41
N THR A 102 -3.70 18.64 3.60
CA THR A 102 -3.16 17.37 4.07
C THR A 102 -1.74 17.15 3.55
N THR A 103 -0.78 17.01 4.44
CA THR A 103 0.61 16.60 4.14
C THR A 103 1.09 15.60 5.18
N ALA A 104 2.09 14.81 4.86
CA ALA A 104 2.65 13.71 5.67
C ALA A 104 1.64 12.58 6.01
N ALA A 105 0.49 12.54 5.34
CA ALA A 105 -0.48 11.48 5.55
C ALA A 105 0.04 10.12 5.05
N GLN A 106 -0.34 9.07 5.76
CA GLN A 106 0.00 7.68 5.46
C GLN A 106 -1.31 6.94 5.18
N VAL A 107 -1.60 6.62 3.92
CA VAL A 107 -2.92 6.10 3.52
C VAL A 107 -2.78 4.68 2.97
N PRO A 108 -3.30 3.65 3.66
CA PRO A 108 -3.32 2.29 3.13
C PRO A 108 -4.34 2.14 2.00
N VAL A 109 -4.01 1.29 1.02
CA VAL A 109 -4.91 0.85 -0.05
C VAL A 109 -4.83 -0.67 -0.09
N ASP A 110 -5.58 -1.35 0.75
CA ASP A 110 -5.44 -2.78 1.00
C ASP A 110 -6.74 -3.49 1.42
N GLY A 111 -7.86 -2.77 1.42
CA GLY A 111 -9.13 -3.30 1.90
C GLY A 111 -9.16 -3.64 3.40
N GLY A 112 -8.19 -3.15 4.17
CA GLY A 112 -8.02 -3.51 5.59
C GLY A 112 -7.30 -4.86 5.78
N ASN A 113 -6.32 -5.17 4.96
CA ASN A 113 -5.63 -6.47 4.98
C ASN A 113 -4.64 -6.61 6.14
N ASP A 114 -3.90 -5.58 6.48
CA ASP A 114 -2.83 -5.66 7.47
C ASP A 114 -3.31 -5.66 8.93
N ARG A 115 -4.59 -5.38 9.15
CA ARG A 115 -5.20 -5.32 10.49
C ARG A 115 -4.50 -4.37 11.47
N VAL A 116 -3.67 -3.48 10.98
CA VAL A 116 -3.06 -2.39 11.74
C VAL A 116 -3.95 -1.17 11.53
N ILE A 117 -4.80 -0.95 12.48
CA ILE A 117 -5.75 0.16 12.45
C ILE A 117 -5.29 1.24 13.42
#